data_83264c7efbe065e2dc5da27724e6a708
#
_entry.id   83264c7efbe065e2dc5da27724e6a708
#
_cell.length_a   1.000
_cell.length_b   1.000
_cell.length_c   1.000
_cell.angle_alpha   90.00
_cell.angle_beta   90.00
_cell.angle_gamma   90.00
#
_symmetry.space_group_name_H-M   'P 1'
#
loop_
_entity.id
_entity.type
_entity.pdbx_description
1 polymer ?
#
loop_
_entity_poly.entity_id
_entity_poly.type
_entity_poly.pdbx_seq_one_letter_code
_entity_poly.pdbx_strand_id
1 'polypeptide(L)'
;MADRNALEWAVLPLKRYADFRGRAPRAEYWWFTLAITLVGFLVEYVDQLIGGTVLGVYGPATLIFTLGLFVPGLAVMVRRLHDIDRSGWWALLSIGSYLLMFVGFATDDPEAPFSTLEGLGMGTVLALVLAFVVSMIVLLVFMVTRGNDGSNRFGADPYGPDQLEEIFA
;
A
#
# COMPACT_ATOMS: atom_id res chain seq x y z
N MET A 1 16.58 -1.17 17.30
CA MET A 1 15.41 -1.71 16.54
C MET A 1 15.50 -3.21 16.24
N ALA A 2 16.56 -3.87 16.62
CA ALA A 2 16.80 -5.29 16.27
C ALA A 2 15.82 -6.31 16.88
N ASP A 3 15.06 -5.97 17.91
CA ASP A 3 14.25 -6.94 18.67
C ASP A 3 12.72 -6.80 18.52
N ARG A 4 12.23 -6.03 17.56
CA ARG A 4 10.78 -6.00 17.32
C ARG A 4 10.34 -7.30 16.66
N ASN A 5 9.30 -7.92 17.25
CA ASN A 5 8.68 -9.09 16.64
C ASN A 5 7.79 -8.71 15.44
N ALA A 6 7.33 -9.70 14.68
CA ALA A 6 6.52 -9.50 13.48
C ALA A 6 5.24 -8.69 13.75
N LEU A 7 4.59 -8.92 14.91
CA LEU A 7 3.36 -8.23 15.28
C LEU A 7 3.60 -6.75 15.59
N GLU A 8 4.70 -6.43 16.28
CA GLU A 8 5.08 -5.04 16.56
C GLU A 8 5.33 -4.25 15.26
N TRP A 9 6.01 -4.88 14.29
CA TRP A 9 6.21 -4.30 12.97
C TRP A 9 4.89 -4.10 12.22
N ALA A 10 3.97 -5.06 12.29
CA ALA A 10 2.66 -4.98 11.63
C ALA A 10 1.76 -3.88 12.21
N VAL A 11 1.86 -3.60 13.51
CA VAL A 11 1.02 -2.59 14.18
C VAL A 11 1.62 -1.18 14.12
N LEU A 12 2.94 -1.06 13.91
CA LEU A 12 3.64 0.23 13.94
C LEU A 12 3.04 1.29 12.99
N PRO A 13 2.67 0.98 11.72
CA PRO A 13 2.03 1.96 10.85
C PRO A 13 0.69 2.48 11.37
N LEU A 14 -0.07 1.68 12.13
CA LEU A 14 -1.31 2.13 12.76
C LEU A 14 -1.05 3.14 13.88
N LYS A 15 0.03 2.96 14.64
CA LYS A 15 0.48 3.93 15.67
C LYS A 15 0.98 5.23 15.05
N ARG A 16 1.54 5.15 13.84
CA ARG A 16 2.04 6.27 13.02
C ARG A 16 1.09 6.60 11.88
N TYR A 17 -0.19 6.63 12.14
CA TYR A 17 -1.30 6.57 11.19
C TYR A 17 -1.17 7.53 9.98
N ALA A 18 -0.89 8.81 10.24
CA ALA A 18 -0.74 9.84 9.21
C ALA A 18 0.67 10.46 9.23
N ASP A 19 1.66 9.74 9.72
CA ASP A 19 3.05 10.20 9.75
C ASP A 19 3.77 9.80 8.46
N PHE A 20 3.93 10.77 7.57
CA PHE A 20 4.63 10.64 6.30
C PHE A 20 6.12 10.96 6.39
N ARG A 21 6.61 11.36 7.57
CA ARG A 21 8.00 11.78 7.78
C ARG A 21 8.87 10.61 8.20
N GLY A 22 10.18 10.78 7.98
CA GLY A 22 11.17 9.77 8.33
C GLY A 22 11.22 8.61 7.34
N ARG A 23 11.79 7.49 7.80
CA ARG A 23 12.09 6.30 7.00
C ARG A 23 11.37 5.08 7.59
N ALA A 24 10.99 4.13 6.74
CA ALA A 24 10.43 2.85 7.14
C ALA A 24 11.27 1.69 6.56
N PRO A 25 11.79 0.79 7.40
CA PRO A 25 12.51 -0.39 6.93
C PRO A 25 11.57 -1.38 6.24
N ARG A 26 12.17 -2.31 5.47
CA ARG A 26 11.39 -3.38 4.78
C ARG A 26 10.48 -4.15 5.73
N ALA A 27 10.95 -4.44 6.95
CA ALA A 27 10.17 -5.17 7.93
C ALA A 27 8.84 -4.46 8.28
N GLU A 28 8.88 -3.15 8.54
CA GLU A 28 7.67 -2.35 8.84
C GLU A 28 6.65 -2.43 7.69
N TYR A 29 7.11 -2.23 6.44
CA TYR A 29 6.25 -2.27 5.27
C TYR A 29 5.64 -3.66 5.03
N TRP A 30 6.48 -4.71 5.01
CA TRP A 30 6.03 -6.05 4.61
C TRP A 30 5.18 -6.74 5.68
N TRP A 31 5.51 -6.61 6.99
CA TRP A 31 4.69 -7.17 8.04
C TRP A 31 3.33 -6.49 8.14
N PHE A 32 3.29 -5.16 7.96
CA PHE A 32 2.03 -4.44 7.89
C PHE A 32 1.21 -4.87 6.67
N THR A 33 1.79 -4.89 5.48
CA THR A 33 1.11 -5.32 4.24
C THR A 33 0.56 -6.74 4.36
N LEU A 34 1.34 -7.67 4.89
CA LEU A 34 0.89 -9.04 5.13
C LEU A 34 -0.31 -9.08 6.09
N ALA A 35 -0.21 -8.37 7.22
CA ALA A 35 -1.27 -8.34 8.22
C ALA A 35 -2.58 -7.78 7.66
N ILE A 36 -2.53 -6.62 6.98
CA ILE A 36 -3.75 -6.02 6.41
C ILE A 36 -4.34 -6.87 5.28
N THR A 37 -3.52 -7.57 4.51
CA THR A 37 -3.98 -8.49 3.47
C THR A 37 -4.73 -9.69 4.08
N LEU A 38 -4.15 -10.33 5.10
CA LEU A 38 -4.80 -11.46 5.76
C LEU A 38 -6.11 -11.05 6.45
N VAL A 39 -6.11 -9.92 7.17
CA VAL A 39 -7.33 -9.38 7.78
C VAL A 39 -8.34 -8.97 6.72
N GLY A 40 -7.88 -8.38 5.61
CA GLY A 40 -8.74 -8.00 4.49
C GLY A 40 -9.50 -9.18 3.89
N PHE A 41 -8.83 -10.32 3.69
CA PHE A 41 -9.51 -11.56 3.25
C PHE A 41 -10.58 -12.04 4.24
N LEU A 42 -10.33 -11.92 5.55
CA LEU A 42 -11.33 -12.28 6.55
C LEU A 42 -12.53 -11.33 6.54
N VAL A 43 -12.29 -10.03 6.40
CA VAL A 43 -13.35 -9.01 6.31
C VAL A 43 -14.18 -9.22 5.06
N GLU A 44 -13.56 -9.45 3.92
CA GLU A 44 -14.22 -9.77 2.65
C GLU A 44 -15.09 -11.03 2.78
N TYR A 45 -14.57 -12.09 3.41
CA TYR A 45 -15.32 -13.32 3.66
C TYR A 45 -16.56 -13.07 4.54
N VAL A 46 -16.44 -12.21 5.57
CA VAL A 46 -17.58 -11.83 6.43
C VAL A 46 -18.63 -11.07 5.62
N ASP A 47 -18.23 -10.14 4.77
CA ASP A 47 -19.16 -9.40 3.90
C ASP A 47 -19.92 -10.35 2.96
N GLN A 48 -19.27 -11.37 2.40
CA GLN A 48 -19.93 -12.38 1.57
C GLN A 48 -20.96 -13.20 2.35
N LEU A 49 -20.72 -13.49 3.63
CA LEU A 49 -21.67 -14.21 4.48
C LEU A 49 -22.90 -13.36 4.84
N ILE A 50 -22.71 -12.06 5.03
CA ILE A 50 -23.80 -11.12 5.38
C ILE A 50 -24.66 -10.79 4.16
N GLY A 51 -24.11 -10.87 2.97
CA GLY A 51 -24.82 -10.66 1.71
C GLY A 51 -25.26 -9.21 1.51
N GLY A 52 -24.31 -8.32 1.29
CA GLY A 52 -24.61 -6.92 0.95
C GLY A 52 -23.42 -6.31 0.22
N THR A 53 -23.70 -5.61 -0.86
CA THR A 53 -22.66 -4.87 -1.59
C THR A 53 -22.96 -3.37 -1.54
N VAL A 54 -21.92 -2.57 -1.38
CA VAL A 54 -21.96 -1.12 -1.55
C VAL A 54 -21.28 -0.82 -2.88
N LEU A 55 -21.90 0.00 -3.72
CA LEU A 55 -21.43 0.28 -5.08
C LEU A 55 -21.29 -0.96 -5.98
N GLY A 56 -22.05 -2.03 -5.67
CA GLY A 56 -22.06 -3.25 -6.49
C GLY A 56 -20.81 -4.14 -6.38
N VAL A 57 -19.76 -3.73 -5.65
CA VAL A 57 -18.45 -4.40 -5.68
C VAL A 57 -17.99 -4.82 -4.28
N TYR A 58 -18.02 -3.93 -3.31
CA TYR A 58 -17.48 -4.19 -1.98
C TYR A 58 -18.59 -4.29 -0.95
N GLY A 59 -18.42 -5.20 0.00
CA GLY A 59 -19.24 -5.20 1.19
C GLY A 59 -18.95 -3.99 2.10
N PRO A 60 -19.88 -3.61 2.98
CA PRO A 60 -19.75 -2.43 3.83
C PRO A 60 -18.55 -2.50 4.78
N ALA A 61 -18.22 -3.69 5.32
CA ALA A 61 -17.09 -3.86 6.21
C ALA A 61 -15.77 -3.74 5.45
N THR A 62 -15.66 -4.31 4.25
CA THR A 62 -14.48 -4.18 3.38
C THR A 62 -14.25 -2.72 2.98
N LEU A 63 -15.31 -1.97 2.68
CA LEU A 63 -15.19 -0.56 2.35
C LEU A 63 -14.66 0.25 3.54
N ILE A 64 -15.22 0.07 4.73
CA ILE A 64 -14.77 0.76 5.96
C ILE A 64 -13.32 0.38 6.28
N PHE A 65 -12.97 -0.89 6.18
CA PHE A 65 -11.61 -1.40 6.41
C PHE A 65 -10.60 -0.78 5.44
N THR A 66 -10.92 -0.78 4.16
CA THR A 66 -10.03 -0.23 3.11
C THR A 66 -9.82 1.28 3.30
N LEU A 67 -10.91 2.04 3.51
CA LEU A 67 -10.82 3.48 3.77
C LEU A 67 -10.05 3.79 5.05
N GLY A 68 -10.28 3.03 6.11
CA GLY A 68 -9.56 3.19 7.38
C GLY A 68 -8.06 2.90 7.29
N LEU A 69 -7.66 1.99 6.41
CA LEU A 69 -6.26 1.61 6.23
C LEU A 69 -5.56 2.33 5.07
N PHE A 70 -6.30 3.10 4.28
CA PHE A 70 -5.72 3.85 3.16
C PHE A 70 -4.62 4.81 3.60
N VAL A 71 -4.87 5.61 4.63
CA VAL A 71 -3.91 6.61 5.14
C VAL A 71 -2.65 5.96 5.73
N PRO A 72 -2.72 5.00 6.68
CA PRO A 72 -1.51 4.37 7.21
C PRO A 72 -0.76 3.55 6.17
N GLY A 73 -1.46 2.92 5.21
CA GLY A 73 -0.86 2.23 4.08
C GLY A 73 -0.05 3.17 3.18
N LEU A 74 -0.62 4.31 2.84
CA LEU A 74 0.08 5.35 2.07
C LEU A 74 1.26 5.93 2.86
N ALA A 75 1.09 6.19 4.16
CA ALA A 75 2.13 6.74 5.01
C ALA A 75 3.35 5.79 5.12
N VAL A 76 3.13 4.49 5.35
CA VAL A 76 4.24 3.53 5.40
C VAL A 76 4.92 3.35 4.04
N MET A 77 4.16 3.38 2.94
CA MET A 77 4.70 3.33 1.58
C MET A 77 5.61 4.54 1.29
N VAL A 78 5.17 5.75 1.63
CA VAL A 78 5.97 6.98 1.48
C VAL A 78 7.25 6.90 2.31
N ARG A 79 7.17 6.49 3.58
CA ARG A 79 8.36 6.31 4.43
C ARG A 79 9.30 5.22 3.90
N ARG A 80 8.74 4.20 3.24
CA ARG A 80 9.55 3.15 2.58
C ARG A 80 10.30 3.71 1.36
N LEU A 81 9.66 4.55 0.56
CA LEU A 81 10.32 5.27 -0.55
C LEU A 81 11.44 6.19 -0.02
N HIS A 82 11.20 6.88 1.08
CA HIS A 82 12.22 7.70 1.76
C HIS A 82 13.43 6.88 2.22
N ASP A 83 13.23 5.62 2.58
CA ASP A 83 14.31 4.72 3.03
C ASP A 83 15.31 4.38 1.92
N ILE A 84 14.88 4.41 0.67
CA ILE A 84 15.73 4.27 -0.53
C ILE A 84 16.04 5.61 -1.22
N ASP A 85 15.96 6.72 -0.48
CA ASP A 85 16.18 8.10 -0.93
C ASP A 85 15.30 8.51 -2.13
N ARG A 86 14.11 7.94 -2.25
CA ARG A 86 13.10 8.33 -3.25
C ARG A 86 12.06 9.24 -2.64
N SER A 87 11.58 10.20 -3.44
CA SER A 87 10.48 11.07 -3.04
C SER A 87 9.17 10.29 -2.87
N GLY A 88 8.35 10.68 -1.90
CA GLY A 88 7.02 10.12 -1.69
C GLY A 88 6.06 10.26 -2.89
N TRP A 89 6.35 11.15 -3.85
CA TRP A 89 5.57 11.29 -5.09
C TRP A 89 5.49 10.00 -5.92
N TRP A 90 6.47 9.11 -5.81
CA TRP A 90 6.42 7.79 -6.44
C TRP A 90 5.24 6.95 -5.95
N ALA A 91 4.68 7.22 -4.77
CA ALA A 91 3.46 6.57 -4.30
C ALA A 91 2.22 6.88 -5.17
N LEU A 92 2.25 7.96 -5.97
CA LEU A 92 1.17 8.25 -6.91
C LEU A 92 1.00 7.17 -7.98
N LEU A 93 2.05 6.39 -8.28
CA LEU A 93 1.93 5.22 -9.15
C LEU A 93 0.92 4.20 -8.60
N SER A 94 0.89 4.00 -7.28
CA SER A 94 -0.10 3.11 -6.65
C SER A 94 -1.51 3.68 -6.76
N ILE A 95 -1.69 4.97 -6.54
CA ILE A 95 -2.99 5.64 -6.64
C ILE A 95 -3.55 5.51 -8.06
N GLY A 96 -2.74 5.79 -9.08
CA GLY A 96 -3.15 5.63 -10.48
C GLY A 96 -3.56 4.19 -10.81
N SER A 97 -2.83 3.22 -10.26
CA SER A 97 -3.12 1.80 -10.42
C SER A 97 -4.45 1.40 -9.76
N TYR A 98 -4.71 1.87 -8.53
CA TYR A 98 -5.98 1.64 -7.84
C TYR A 98 -7.16 2.32 -8.53
N LEU A 99 -6.99 3.54 -9.04
CA LEU A 99 -8.04 4.23 -9.79
C LEU A 99 -8.40 3.47 -11.09
N LEU A 100 -7.41 3.00 -11.83
CA LEU A 100 -7.66 2.20 -13.02
C LEU A 100 -8.40 0.91 -12.70
N MET A 101 -7.99 0.22 -11.65
CA MET A 101 -8.66 -1.00 -11.17
C MET A 101 -10.10 -0.69 -10.72
N PHE A 102 -10.31 0.41 -9.97
CA PHE A 102 -11.63 0.82 -9.53
C PHE A 102 -12.56 1.14 -10.70
N VAL A 103 -12.11 1.89 -11.69
CA VAL A 103 -12.88 2.19 -12.90
C VAL A 103 -13.22 0.90 -13.67
N GLY A 104 -12.28 -0.05 -13.74
CA GLY A 104 -12.50 -1.33 -14.43
C GLY A 104 -13.55 -2.21 -13.77
N PHE A 105 -13.66 -2.16 -12.43
CA PHE A 105 -14.62 -2.98 -11.67
C PHE A 105 -15.90 -2.23 -11.28
N ALA A 106 -15.93 -0.89 -11.39
CA ALA A 106 -17.12 -0.08 -11.11
C ALA A 106 -18.14 -0.13 -12.26
N THR A 107 -18.37 -1.31 -12.82
CA THR A 107 -19.39 -1.55 -13.83
C THR A 107 -20.61 -2.21 -13.18
N ASP A 108 -21.80 -1.87 -13.67
CA ASP A 108 -23.04 -2.49 -13.20
C ASP A 108 -23.16 -3.97 -13.66
N ASP A 109 -22.27 -4.42 -14.53
CA ASP A 109 -22.24 -5.78 -15.06
C ASP A 109 -21.01 -6.55 -14.55
N PRO A 110 -21.20 -7.45 -13.56
CA PRO A 110 -20.12 -8.30 -13.05
C PRO A 110 -19.55 -9.28 -14.08
N GLU A 111 -20.32 -9.60 -15.15
CA GLU A 111 -19.88 -10.52 -16.21
C GLU A 111 -19.10 -9.79 -17.31
N ALA A 112 -19.16 -8.47 -17.34
CA ALA A 112 -18.42 -7.64 -18.27
C ALA A 112 -17.55 -6.60 -17.54
N PRO A 113 -16.58 -7.01 -16.70
CA PRO A 113 -15.67 -6.08 -16.05
C PRO A 113 -14.93 -5.27 -17.14
N PHE A 114 -14.76 -3.99 -16.90
CA PHE A 114 -14.19 -3.04 -17.87
C PHE A 114 -15.09 -2.64 -19.05
N SER A 115 -16.39 -2.97 -19.04
CA SER A 115 -17.33 -2.51 -20.09
C SER A 115 -17.36 -0.98 -20.24
N THR A 116 -17.09 -0.24 -19.15
CA THR A 116 -16.90 1.24 -19.22
C THR A 116 -15.72 1.66 -20.11
N LEU A 117 -14.80 0.75 -20.43
CA LEU A 117 -13.66 0.98 -21.31
C LEU A 117 -13.93 0.58 -22.77
N GLU A 118 -15.12 0.03 -23.08
CA GLU A 118 -15.45 -0.41 -24.45
C GLU A 118 -15.43 0.74 -25.48
N GLY A 119 -15.69 1.97 -25.04
CA GLY A 119 -15.55 3.16 -25.85
C GLY A 119 -14.10 3.53 -26.19
N LEU A 120 -13.12 2.92 -25.52
CA LEU A 120 -11.70 3.11 -25.79
C LEU A 120 -11.24 2.05 -26.79
N GLY A 121 -10.51 2.47 -27.83
CA GLY A 121 -9.91 1.51 -28.76
C GLY A 121 -9.00 0.50 -28.05
N MET A 122 -8.94 -0.73 -28.54
CA MET A 122 -8.12 -1.82 -27.98
C MET A 122 -6.68 -1.41 -27.65
N GLY A 123 -6.07 -0.58 -28.49
CA GLY A 123 -4.72 -0.06 -28.26
C GLY A 123 -4.60 0.78 -26.98
N THR A 124 -5.61 1.58 -26.67
CA THR A 124 -5.66 2.39 -25.43
C THR A 124 -5.78 1.50 -24.22
N VAL A 125 -6.67 0.50 -24.26
CA VAL A 125 -6.86 -0.46 -23.15
C VAL A 125 -5.55 -1.21 -22.89
N LEU A 126 -4.89 -1.72 -23.93
CA LEU A 126 -3.60 -2.40 -23.80
C LEU A 126 -2.51 -1.49 -23.20
N ALA A 127 -2.46 -0.21 -23.64
CA ALA A 127 -1.52 0.76 -23.10
C ALA A 127 -1.76 1.04 -21.61
N LEU A 128 -3.02 1.16 -21.18
CA LEU A 128 -3.38 1.35 -19.78
C LEU A 128 -3.01 0.12 -18.92
N VAL A 129 -3.30 -1.08 -19.39
CA VAL A 129 -2.92 -2.32 -18.71
C VAL A 129 -1.40 -2.44 -18.59
N LEU A 130 -0.68 -2.14 -19.67
CA LEU A 130 0.79 -2.14 -19.64
C LEU A 130 1.35 -1.13 -18.64
N ALA A 131 0.83 0.10 -18.66
CA ALA A 131 1.22 1.14 -17.70
C ALA A 131 0.95 0.72 -16.26
N PHE A 132 -0.18 0.07 -15.99
CA PHE A 132 -0.52 -0.52 -14.69
C PHE A 132 0.52 -1.57 -14.26
N VAL A 133 0.81 -2.54 -15.12
CA VAL A 133 1.78 -3.61 -14.82
C VAL A 133 3.17 -3.05 -14.57
N VAL A 134 3.62 -2.11 -15.40
CA VAL A 134 4.92 -1.44 -15.21
C VAL A 134 4.96 -0.68 -13.90
N SER A 135 3.91 0.07 -13.54
CA SER A 135 3.85 0.78 -12.25
C SER A 135 3.93 -0.18 -11.06
N MET A 136 3.23 -1.31 -11.13
CA MET A 136 3.27 -2.34 -10.09
C MET A 136 4.69 -2.93 -9.93
N ILE A 137 5.35 -3.24 -11.04
CA ILE A 137 6.73 -3.78 -11.02
C ILE A 137 7.69 -2.74 -10.42
N VAL A 138 7.60 -1.48 -10.85
CA VAL A 138 8.47 -0.41 -10.32
C VAL A 138 8.28 -0.24 -8.81
N LEU A 139 7.03 -0.19 -8.34
CA LEU A 139 6.74 -0.09 -6.91
C LEU A 139 7.23 -1.31 -6.15
N LEU A 140 7.01 -2.52 -6.67
CA LEU A 140 7.51 -3.75 -6.06
C LEU A 140 9.02 -3.72 -5.90
N VAL A 141 9.75 -3.33 -6.95
CA VAL A 141 11.20 -3.17 -6.91
C VAL A 141 11.62 -2.19 -5.81
N PHE A 142 10.94 -1.03 -5.68
CA PHE A 142 11.23 -0.08 -4.62
C PHE A 142 10.95 -0.65 -3.22
N MET A 143 9.88 -1.42 -3.06
CA MET A 143 9.53 -2.00 -1.75
C MET A 143 10.50 -3.11 -1.33
N VAL A 144 11.09 -3.88 -2.26
CA VAL A 144 12.07 -4.95 -1.95
C VAL A 144 13.52 -4.46 -1.94
N THR A 145 13.85 -3.32 -2.55
CA THR A 145 15.21 -2.76 -2.60
C THR A 145 15.71 -2.49 -1.17
N ARG A 146 16.98 -2.75 -0.88
CA ARG A 146 17.60 -2.42 0.42
C ARG A 146 17.58 -0.90 0.64
N GLY A 147 17.26 -0.48 1.86
CA GLY A 147 17.37 0.93 2.28
C GLY A 147 18.82 1.41 2.25
N ASN A 148 19.01 2.71 2.15
CA ASN A 148 20.33 3.33 2.15
C ASN A 148 20.97 3.18 3.54
N ASP A 149 22.23 2.77 3.58
CA ASP A 149 23.01 2.74 4.80
C ASP A 149 23.30 4.20 5.25
N GLY A 150 23.21 4.46 6.55
CA GLY A 150 23.40 5.79 7.13
C GLY A 150 22.20 6.74 6.94
N SER A 151 22.37 7.98 7.41
CA SER A 151 21.34 9.02 7.28
C SER A 151 21.21 9.50 5.83
N ASN A 152 19.98 9.83 5.42
CA ASN A 152 19.68 10.47 4.14
C ASN A 152 18.84 11.74 4.36
N ARG A 153 18.43 12.42 3.28
CA ARG A 153 17.63 13.66 3.35
C ARG A 153 16.28 13.52 4.08
N PHE A 154 15.81 12.32 4.33
CA PHE A 154 14.54 12.04 5.00
C PHE A 154 14.68 11.61 6.46
N GLY A 155 15.90 11.36 6.93
CA GLY A 155 16.17 11.05 8.33
C GLY A 155 17.29 10.05 8.56
N ALA A 156 17.48 9.70 9.84
CA ALA A 156 18.46 8.72 10.29
C ALA A 156 18.17 7.33 9.75
N ASP A 157 19.19 6.48 9.72
CA ASP A 157 19.06 5.07 9.34
C ASP A 157 18.20 4.32 10.37
N PRO A 158 17.09 3.67 9.94
CA PRO A 158 16.25 2.90 10.85
C PRO A 158 16.98 1.75 11.57
N TYR A 159 18.13 1.32 11.04
CA TYR A 159 19.00 0.28 11.62
C TYR A 159 20.34 0.84 12.13
N GLY A 160 20.53 2.17 12.08
CA GLY A 160 21.77 2.82 12.48
C GLY A 160 21.96 2.85 13.99
N PRO A 161 23.23 3.00 14.45
CA PRO A 161 23.58 3.08 15.87
C PRO A 161 22.98 4.30 16.58
N ASP A 162 22.73 5.40 15.86
CA ASP A 162 22.18 6.64 16.41
C ASP A 162 20.77 6.46 17.03
N GLN A 163 20.03 5.46 16.57
CA GLN A 163 18.73 5.12 17.15
C GLN A 163 18.84 4.27 18.43
N LEU A 164 20.00 3.68 18.67
CA LEU A 164 20.24 2.91 19.90
C LEU A 164 20.49 3.85 21.10
N GLU A 165 21.11 5.01 20.86
CA GLU A 165 21.38 5.98 21.92
C GLU A 165 20.10 6.66 22.44
N GLU A 166 19.11 6.92 21.54
CA GLU A 166 17.84 7.53 21.94
C GLU A 166 16.95 6.61 22.79
N ILE A 167 17.20 5.28 22.75
CA ILE A 167 16.48 4.28 23.55
C ILE A 167 17.09 4.11 24.95
N PHE A 168 18.38 4.46 25.11
CA PHE A 168 19.12 4.29 26.37
C PHE A 168 19.36 5.60 27.13
N ALA A 169 18.89 6.73 26.59
CA ALA A 169 18.92 8.03 27.25
C ALA A 169 17.58 8.35 27.93
#